data_7c5ab36b24e98b49154d378f5d472edc
#
_entry.id   7c5ab36b24e98b49154d378f5d472edc
#
_cell.length_a   1.000
_cell.length_b   1.000
_cell.length_c   1.000
_cell.angle_alpha   90.00
_cell.angle_beta   90.00
_cell.angle_gamma   90.00
#
_symmetry.space_group_name_H-M   'P 1'
#
loop_
_entity.id
_entity.type
_entity.pdbx_description
1 polymer ?
#
loop_
_entity_poly.entity_id
_entity_poly.type
_entity_poly.pdbx_seq_one_letter_code
_entity_poly.pdbx_strand_id
1 'polypeptide(L)'
;RFLKLSRQFGAPARPSLTDCANCEVPIDLHEIRRTMSLPHFYLENQVIASEGTEAFPLRLSPDDAKHARALRLAPGEHVAVVDAAQDYFECEVVSFADAVPLVRVACRLDADGLRPSVMLVQGLAKGDKMETVVRHATELGVAAFVPLACERSVVKLDERKAAARTERWRAVARSAAMQSGQPAVPEVCPPVRL
;
A
#
# COMPACT_ATOMS: atom_id res chain seq x y z
N ARG A 1 16.09 10.07 24.85
CA ARG A 1 15.45 10.65 23.64
C ARG A 1 14.65 9.62 22.81
N PHE A 2 14.74 8.32 23.10
CA PHE A 2 13.99 7.23 22.46
C PHE A 2 12.50 7.16 22.86
N LEU A 3 12.10 7.79 23.96
CA LEU A 3 10.75 7.70 24.53
C LEU A 3 9.70 8.62 23.88
N LYS A 4 10.05 9.46 22.91
CA LYS A 4 9.11 10.41 22.29
C LYS A 4 8.45 9.93 20.99
N LEU A 5 8.94 8.85 20.38
CA LEU A 5 8.36 8.28 19.14
C LEU A 5 7.16 7.36 19.41
N SER A 6 7.02 6.82 20.63
CA SER A 6 5.94 5.87 20.96
C SER A 6 4.57 6.50 21.20
N ARG A 7 4.44 7.84 21.18
CA ARG A 7 3.17 8.53 21.48
C ARG A 7 2.33 8.94 20.27
N GLN A 8 2.84 8.76 19.04
CA GLN A 8 2.08 9.13 17.83
C GLN A 8 1.32 7.96 17.18
N PHE A 9 1.62 6.73 17.58
CA PHE A 9 0.87 5.57 17.12
C PHE A 9 0.02 5.05 18.26
N GLY A 10 -1.27 5.38 18.25
CA GLY A 10 -2.24 4.82 19.17
C GLY A 10 -2.25 3.30 19.01
N ALA A 11 -1.71 2.57 19.98
CA ALA A 11 -1.75 1.13 19.98
C ALA A 11 -3.20 0.67 20.18
N PRO A 12 -3.73 -0.21 19.30
CA PRO A 12 -4.98 -0.89 19.61
C PRO A 12 -4.80 -1.75 20.86
N ALA A 13 -5.83 -1.77 21.75
CA ALA A 13 -5.85 -2.55 22.95
C ALA A 13 -5.51 -4.01 22.66
N ARG A 14 -4.54 -4.58 23.38
CA ARG A 14 -4.17 -6.00 23.26
C ARG A 14 -5.35 -6.86 23.70
N PRO A 15 -5.87 -7.77 22.87
CA PRO A 15 -6.76 -8.81 23.34
C PRO A 15 -5.96 -9.77 24.25
N SER A 16 -6.58 -10.21 25.34
CA SER A 16 -6.00 -11.16 26.29
C SER A 16 -5.80 -12.53 25.63
N LEU A 17 -4.68 -13.17 25.90
CA LEU A 17 -4.24 -14.45 25.33
C LEU A 17 -5.06 -15.70 25.79
N THR A 18 -6.27 -15.54 26.33
CA THR A 18 -7.03 -16.64 26.94
C THR A 18 -8.25 -17.10 26.16
N ASP A 19 -8.58 -16.53 25.01
CA ASP A 19 -9.78 -16.92 24.23
C ASP A 19 -9.49 -17.45 22.80
N CYS A 20 -8.45 -18.23 22.62
CA CYS A 20 -8.20 -18.97 21.39
C CYS A 20 -8.62 -20.46 21.53
N ALA A 21 -9.94 -20.67 21.72
CA ALA A 21 -10.56 -21.95 21.41
C ALA A 21 -11.46 -21.75 20.18
N ASN A 22 -11.06 -22.32 19.03
CA ASN A 22 -11.83 -22.44 17.79
C ASN A 22 -12.24 -21.13 17.07
N CYS A 23 -11.29 -20.37 16.56
CA CYS A 23 -11.53 -19.52 15.39
C CYS A 23 -11.05 -20.27 14.14
N GLU A 24 -11.80 -21.25 13.67
CA GLU A 24 -11.85 -21.63 12.27
C GLU A 24 -12.63 -20.52 11.53
N VAL A 25 -11.98 -19.40 11.25
CA VAL A 25 -12.43 -18.52 10.17
C VAL A 25 -12.16 -19.29 8.90
N PRO A 26 -13.17 -19.72 8.13
CA PRO A 26 -12.93 -20.39 6.87
C PRO A 26 -12.22 -19.39 5.95
N ILE A 27 -10.91 -19.53 5.84
CA ILE A 27 -10.11 -18.78 4.87
C ILE A 27 -10.51 -19.33 3.50
N ASP A 28 -11.36 -18.63 2.79
CA ASP A 28 -11.66 -18.99 1.40
C ASP A 28 -10.43 -18.66 0.54
N LEU A 29 -9.61 -19.69 0.33
CA LEU A 29 -8.43 -19.62 -0.53
C LEU A 29 -8.75 -19.20 -1.97
N HIS A 30 -10.00 -19.39 -2.41
CA HIS A 30 -10.48 -18.95 -3.72
C HIS A 30 -10.64 -17.43 -3.77
N GLU A 31 -11.16 -16.84 -2.69
CA GLU A 31 -11.34 -15.38 -2.56
C GLU A 31 -9.98 -14.67 -2.43
N ILE A 32 -9.05 -15.23 -1.64
CA ILE A 32 -7.68 -14.71 -1.55
C ILE A 32 -6.96 -14.75 -2.91
N ARG A 33 -7.06 -15.88 -3.65
CA ARG A 33 -6.46 -15.99 -4.98
C ARG A 33 -7.06 -15.02 -5.97
N ARG A 34 -8.38 -14.80 -5.93
CA ARG A 34 -9.07 -13.85 -6.79
C ARG A 34 -8.58 -12.42 -6.54
N THR A 35 -8.50 -12.02 -5.28
CA THR A 35 -8.09 -10.66 -4.90
C THR A 35 -6.62 -10.38 -5.22
N MET A 36 -5.73 -11.37 -5.06
CA MET A 36 -4.30 -11.23 -5.38
C MET A 36 -3.99 -11.16 -6.89
N SER A 37 -4.95 -11.47 -7.76
CA SER A 37 -4.77 -11.42 -9.23
C SER A 37 -5.33 -10.15 -9.86
N LEU A 38 -6.06 -9.31 -9.12
CA LEU A 38 -6.65 -8.09 -9.64
C LEU A 38 -5.62 -6.97 -9.76
N PRO A 39 -5.67 -6.14 -10.83
CA PRO A 39 -4.91 -4.90 -10.89
C PRO A 39 -5.29 -3.98 -9.72
N HIS A 40 -4.29 -3.43 -9.02
CA HIS A 40 -4.48 -2.58 -7.84
C HIS A 40 -4.24 -1.11 -8.17
N PHE A 41 -5.12 -0.23 -7.63
CA PHE A 41 -5.01 1.22 -7.75
C PHE A 41 -5.20 1.86 -6.38
N TYR A 42 -4.43 2.93 -6.11
CA TYR A 42 -4.49 3.70 -4.87
C TYR A 42 -4.96 5.13 -5.18
N LEU A 43 -6.14 5.49 -4.69
CA LEU A 43 -6.72 6.82 -4.90
C LEU A 43 -6.29 7.76 -3.76
N GLU A 44 -5.67 8.87 -4.11
CA GLU A 44 -5.19 9.85 -3.12
C GLU A 44 -6.26 10.88 -2.73
N ASN A 45 -7.20 11.17 -3.66
CA ASN A 45 -8.14 12.28 -3.54
C ASN A 45 -9.60 11.87 -3.81
N GLN A 46 -9.94 10.59 -3.62
CA GLN A 46 -11.30 10.10 -3.84
C GLN A 46 -11.67 9.11 -2.76
N VAL A 47 -12.83 9.29 -2.14
CA VAL A 47 -13.42 8.37 -1.16
C VAL A 47 -14.62 7.69 -1.83
N ILE A 48 -14.53 6.38 -2.05
CA ILE A 48 -15.50 5.59 -2.81
C ILE A 48 -16.86 5.56 -2.11
N ALA A 49 -16.88 5.48 -0.78
CA ALA A 49 -18.13 5.46 -0.01
C ALA A 49 -19.03 6.70 -0.25
N SER A 50 -18.48 7.80 -0.77
CA SER A 50 -19.22 9.02 -1.12
C SER A 50 -19.73 9.07 -2.56
N GLU A 51 -19.33 8.13 -3.45
CA GLU A 51 -19.64 8.18 -4.88
C GLU A 51 -21.03 7.58 -5.23
N GLY A 52 -21.71 6.94 -4.28
CA GLY A 52 -23.03 6.33 -4.50
C GLY A 52 -22.96 4.94 -5.16
N THR A 53 -24.13 4.44 -5.62
CA THR A 53 -24.28 3.08 -6.15
C THR A 53 -24.15 2.97 -7.68
N GLU A 54 -24.11 4.11 -8.37
CA GLU A 54 -23.94 4.17 -9.82
C GLU A 54 -22.47 4.07 -10.24
N ALA A 55 -22.22 3.94 -11.54
CA ALA A 55 -20.86 3.97 -12.06
C ALA A 55 -20.27 5.38 -11.94
N PHE A 56 -19.04 5.47 -11.44
CA PHE A 56 -18.31 6.72 -11.24
C PHE A 56 -16.90 6.64 -11.83
N PRO A 57 -16.28 7.78 -12.21
CA PRO A 57 -14.95 7.80 -12.75
C PRO A 57 -13.89 7.58 -11.64
N LEU A 58 -12.89 6.73 -11.91
CA LEU A 58 -11.71 6.62 -11.04
C LEU A 58 -10.78 7.82 -11.28
N ARG A 59 -10.53 8.61 -10.24
CA ARG A 59 -9.59 9.74 -10.26
C ARG A 59 -8.16 9.25 -10.05
N LEU A 60 -7.63 8.57 -11.06
CA LEU A 60 -6.30 8.01 -11.05
C LEU A 60 -5.22 9.10 -11.11
N SER A 61 -4.09 8.87 -10.45
CA SER A 61 -2.88 9.66 -10.66
C SER A 61 -2.40 9.54 -12.12
N PRO A 62 -1.60 10.47 -12.66
CA PRO A 62 -1.07 10.36 -14.02
C PRO A 62 -0.33 9.05 -14.29
N ASP A 63 0.39 8.53 -13.29
CA ASP A 63 1.13 7.27 -13.39
C ASP A 63 0.19 6.06 -13.35
N ASP A 64 -0.83 6.08 -12.49
CA ASP A 64 -1.83 5.03 -12.41
C ASP A 64 -2.70 5.00 -13.68
N ALA A 65 -3.03 6.16 -14.24
CA ALA A 65 -3.74 6.25 -15.53
C ALA A 65 -2.91 5.69 -16.69
N LYS A 66 -1.59 5.88 -16.66
CA LYS A 66 -0.67 5.27 -17.61
C LYS A 66 -0.61 3.74 -17.42
N HIS A 67 -0.57 3.30 -16.16
CA HIS A 67 -0.60 1.88 -15.81
C HIS A 67 -1.91 1.21 -16.26
N ALA A 68 -3.07 1.81 -15.96
CA ALA A 68 -4.38 1.31 -16.39
C ALA A 68 -4.46 1.13 -17.91
N ARG A 69 -3.91 2.09 -18.68
CA ARG A 69 -3.81 1.96 -20.15
C ARG A 69 -2.90 0.82 -20.59
N ALA A 70 -1.78 0.62 -19.91
CA ALA A 70 -0.86 -0.48 -20.21
C ALA A 70 -1.47 -1.85 -19.97
N LEU A 71 -2.33 -1.98 -18.96
CA LEU A 71 -3.09 -3.19 -18.65
C LEU A 71 -4.20 -3.49 -19.67
N ARG A 72 -4.59 -2.52 -20.51
CA ARG A 72 -5.65 -2.66 -21.51
C ARG A 72 -6.97 -3.13 -20.89
N LEU A 73 -7.33 -2.57 -19.75
CA LEU A 73 -8.57 -2.92 -19.05
C LEU A 73 -9.78 -2.82 -20.00
N ALA A 74 -10.68 -3.79 -19.88
CA ALA A 74 -11.90 -3.88 -20.69
C ALA A 74 -13.16 -3.82 -19.79
N PRO A 75 -14.33 -3.40 -20.31
CA PRO A 75 -15.59 -3.50 -19.59
C PRO A 75 -15.86 -4.94 -19.14
N GLY A 76 -16.33 -5.10 -17.91
CA GLY A 76 -16.55 -6.39 -17.25
C GLY A 76 -15.34 -6.93 -16.49
N GLU A 77 -14.16 -6.32 -16.63
CA GLU A 77 -13.01 -6.69 -15.81
C GLU A 77 -13.10 -6.04 -14.43
N HIS A 78 -12.45 -6.69 -13.46
CA HIS A 78 -12.42 -6.24 -12.08
C HIS A 78 -11.06 -5.67 -11.72
N VAL A 79 -11.07 -4.66 -10.88
CA VAL A 79 -9.89 -4.00 -10.33
C VAL A 79 -10.04 -3.86 -8.82
N ALA A 80 -8.94 -3.91 -8.11
CA ALA A 80 -8.89 -3.63 -6.69
C ALA A 80 -8.51 -2.16 -6.47
N VAL A 81 -9.25 -1.47 -5.63
CA VAL A 81 -9.07 -0.04 -5.38
C VAL A 81 -8.98 0.22 -3.88
N VAL A 82 -7.91 0.89 -3.47
CA VAL A 82 -7.78 1.46 -2.12
C VAL A 82 -8.05 2.95 -2.23
N ASP A 83 -9.02 3.44 -1.49
CA ASP A 83 -9.42 4.84 -1.54
C ASP A 83 -8.64 5.75 -0.57
N ALA A 84 -8.92 7.06 -0.59
CA ALA A 84 -8.25 8.02 0.28
C ALA A 84 -8.56 7.80 1.79
N ALA A 85 -9.63 7.09 2.13
CA ALA A 85 -9.96 6.70 3.50
C ALA A 85 -9.28 5.38 3.92
N GLN A 86 -8.44 4.79 3.06
CA GLN A 86 -7.79 3.48 3.22
C GLN A 86 -8.81 2.31 3.25
N ASP A 87 -10.00 2.53 2.71
CA ASP A 87 -10.96 1.47 2.48
C ASP A 87 -10.63 0.73 1.18
N TYR A 88 -10.83 -0.59 1.18
CA TYR A 88 -10.43 -1.48 0.11
C TYR A 88 -11.65 -2.06 -0.59
N PHE A 89 -11.72 -1.91 -1.93
CA PHE A 89 -12.87 -2.31 -2.73
C PHE A 89 -12.45 -3.13 -3.95
N GLU A 90 -13.28 -4.09 -4.32
CA GLU A 90 -13.32 -4.66 -5.66
C GLU A 90 -14.32 -3.86 -6.49
N CYS A 91 -13.87 -3.36 -7.64
CA CYS A 91 -14.70 -2.58 -8.56
C CYS A 91 -14.73 -3.23 -9.93
N GLU A 92 -15.90 -3.26 -10.56
CA GLU A 92 -16.09 -3.68 -11.95
C GLU A 92 -15.92 -2.48 -12.89
N VAL A 93 -15.13 -2.62 -13.92
CA VAL A 93 -15.03 -1.63 -15.00
C VAL A 93 -16.28 -1.71 -15.86
N VAL A 94 -17.10 -0.66 -15.85
CA VAL A 94 -18.36 -0.62 -16.62
C VAL A 94 -18.12 -0.08 -18.03
N SER A 95 -17.35 1.00 -18.15
CA SER A 95 -17.05 1.66 -19.42
C SER A 95 -15.88 2.60 -19.27
N PHE A 96 -15.57 3.37 -20.32
CA PHE A 96 -14.55 4.40 -20.31
C PHE A 96 -15.11 5.73 -20.81
N ALA A 97 -14.77 6.83 -20.13
CA ALA A 97 -15.02 8.18 -20.59
C ALA A 97 -13.66 8.89 -20.74
N ASP A 98 -13.32 9.34 -21.94
CA ASP A 98 -12.03 9.99 -22.25
C ASP A 98 -10.79 9.23 -21.71
N ALA A 99 -10.80 7.91 -21.89
CA ALA A 99 -9.78 6.98 -21.39
C ALA A 99 -9.71 6.83 -19.84
N VAL A 100 -10.66 7.42 -19.11
CA VAL A 100 -10.82 7.24 -17.66
C VAL A 100 -11.78 6.07 -17.43
N PRO A 101 -11.41 5.06 -16.64
CA PRO A 101 -12.32 3.96 -16.32
C PRO A 101 -13.48 4.45 -15.45
N LEU A 102 -14.70 4.14 -15.88
CA LEU A 102 -15.91 4.25 -15.09
C LEU A 102 -16.13 2.90 -14.41
N VAL A 103 -16.19 2.90 -13.10
CA VAL A 103 -16.31 1.67 -12.31
C VAL A 103 -17.54 1.68 -11.42
N ARG A 104 -17.99 0.52 -11.05
CA ARG A 104 -19.02 0.27 -10.04
C ARG A 104 -18.44 -0.61 -8.94
N VAL A 105 -18.75 -0.31 -7.68
CA VAL A 105 -18.34 -1.14 -6.55
C VAL A 105 -19.04 -2.50 -6.66
N ALA A 106 -18.26 -3.57 -6.72
CA ALA A 106 -18.75 -4.94 -6.67
C ALA A 106 -18.88 -5.41 -5.21
N CYS A 107 -17.83 -5.23 -4.42
CA CYS A 107 -17.85 -5.50 -2.98
C CYS A 107 -16.77 -4.70 -2.24
N ARG A 108 -16.93 -4.57 -0.92
CA ARG A 108 -15.87 -4.11 -0.02
C ARG A 108 -15.01 -5.30 0.34
N LEU A 109 -13.70 -5.13 0.28
CA LEU A 109 -12.72 -6.14 0.67
C LEU A 109 -12.20 -5.84 2.07
N ASP A 110 -12.02 -6.87 2.88
CA ASP A 110 -11.41 -6.70 4.21
C ASP A 110 -9.88 -6.72 4.07
N ALA A 111 -9.27 -5.58 4.41
CA ALA A 111 -7.81 -5.48 4.53
C ALA A 111 -7.27 -6.08 5.84
N ASP A 112 -8.16 -6.32 6.79
CA ASP A 112 -7.85 -6.75 8.16
C ASP A 112 -7.70 -8.28 8.30
N GLY A 113 -6.74 -8.85 7.58
CA GLY A 113 -6.13 -10.08 8.09
C GLY A 113 -5.31 -9.72 9.35
N LEU A 114 -5.32 -10.59 10.38
CA LEU A 114 -4.53 -10.53 11.62
C LEU A 114 -3.00 -10.49 11.38
N ARG A 115 -2.53 -9.57 10.52
CA ARG A 115 -1.11 -9.41 10.24
C ARG A 115 -0.52 -8.44 11.27
N PRO A 116 0.58 -8.82 11.93
CA PRO A 116 1.28 -7.91 12.82
C PRO A 116 1.76 -6.69 12.02
N SER A 117 1.57 -5.49 12.55
CA SER A 117 2.14 -4.27 11.98
C SER A 117 3.66 -4.31 12.14
N VAL A 118 4.39 -4.51 11.06
CA VAL A 118 5.86 -4.60 11.05
C VAL A 118 6.44 -3.29 10.53
N MET A 119 7.34 -2.69 11.32
CA MET A 119 8.16 -1.56 10.91
C MET A 119 9.58 -2.06 10.63
N LEU A 120 10.10 -1.82 9.43
CA LEU A 120 11.47 -2.15 9.06
C LEU A 120 12.40 -0.96 9.25
N VAL A 121 13.34 -1.05 10.18
CA VAL A 121 14.41 -0.08 10.37
C VAL A 121 15.67 -0.60 9.66
N GLN A 122 16.08 0.07 8.57
CA GLN A 122 17.15 -0.39 7.69
C GLN A 122 18.30 0.63 7.61
N GLY A 123 19.51 0.20 7.90
CA GLY A 123 20.71 1.01 7.67
C GLY A 123 20.89 1.38 6.19
N LEU A 124 21.30 2.62 5.91
CA LEU A 124 21.51 3.10 4.54
C LEU A 124 22.54 2.22 3.81
N ALA A 125 22.07 1.51 2.80
CA ALA A 125 22.88 0.66 1.94
C ALA A 125 23.38 1.42 0.70
N LYS A 126 24.51 0.97 0.14
CA LYS A 126 25.13 1.54 -1.07
C LYS A 126 24.40 1.09 -2.33
N GLY A 127 24.31 1.98 -3.32
CA GLY A 127 23.73 1.70 -4.64
C GLY A 127 22.22 1.46 -4.57
N ASP A 128 21.73 0.52 -5.37
CA ASP A 128 20.29 0.22 -5.53
C ASP A 128 19.75 -0.76 -4.48
N LYS A 129 20.60 -1.17 -3.51
CA LYS A 129 20.20 -2.13 -2.48
C LYS A 129 19.02 -1.64 -1.62
N MET A 130 18.95 -0.33 -1.35
CA MET A 130 17.81 0.23 -0.60
C MET A 130 16.49 0.03 -1.37
N GLU A 131 16.49 0.24 -2.68
CA GLU A 131 15.30 0.04 -3.51
C GLU A 131 14.86 -1.42 -3.55
N THR A 132 15.84 -2.34 -3.62
CA THR A 132 15.57 -3.79 -3.52
C THR A 132 14.94 -4.14 -2.17
N VAL A 133 15.46 -3.60 -1.07
CA VAL A 133 14.92 -3.86 0.28
C VAL A 133 13.51 -3.27 0.41
N VAL A 134 13.27 -2.02 -0.04
CA VAL A 134 11.96 -1.39 -0.01
C VAL A 134 10.95 -2.21 -0.80
N ARG A 135 11.31 -2.66 -2.00
CA ARG A 135 10.46 -3.50 -2.85
C ARG A 135 10.04 -4.78 -2.13
N HIS A 136 11.00 -5.59 -1.69
CA HIS A 136 10.69 -6.88 -1.06
C HIS A 136 9.98 -6.70 0.29
N ALA A 137 10.34 -5.68 1.08
CA ALA A 137 9.65 -5.39 2.34
C ALA A 137 8.18 -5.02 2.09
N THR A 138 7.89 -4.26 1.04
CA THR A 138 6.52 -3.93 0.63
C THR A 138 5.76 -5.18 0.17
N GLU A 139 6.37 -6.03 -0.66
CA GLU A 139 5.78 -7.30 -1.11
C GLU A 139 5.41 -8.22 0.06
N LEU A 140 6.18 -8.15 1.15
CA LEU A 140 5.93 -8.90 2.39
C LEU A 140 4.90 -8.23 3.32
N GLY A 141 4.40 -7.03 2.98
CA GLY A 141 3.38 -6.34 3.76
C GLY A 141 3.91 -5.57 4.97
N VAL A 142 5.14 -5.04 4.90
CA VAL A 142 5.68 -4.15 5.93
C VAL A 142 4.85 -2.87 5.97
N ALA A 143 4.45 -2.42 7.18
CA ALA A 143 3.61 -1.23 7.36
C ALA A 143 4.41 0.08 7.27
N ALA A 144 5.67 0.08 7.69
CA ALA A 144 6.52 1.26 7.64
C ALA A 144 7.98 0.91 7.39
N PHE A 145 8.69 1.81 6.71
CA PHE A 145 10.10 1.69 6.40
C PHE A 145 10.86 2.93 6.89
N VAL A 146 11.84 2.73 7.78
CA VAL A 146 12.67 3.79 8.37
C VAL A 146 14.12 3.61 7.93
N PRO A 147 14.62 4.41 6.96
CA PRO A 147 16.02 4.42 6.59
C PRO A 147 16.87 5.00 7.72
N LEU A 148 17.94 4.32 8.13
CA LEU A 148 18.77 4.70 9.24
C LEU A 148 20.18 5.09 8.78
N ALA A 149 20.60 6.34 9.04
CA ALA A 149 21.94 6.80 8.83
C ALA A 149 22.79 6.48 10.08
N CYS A 150 23.51 5.34 10.05
CA CYS A 150 24.42 4.95 11.10
C CYS A 150 25.74 5.68 10.98
N GLU A 151 26.47 5.82 12.10
CA GLU A 151 27.78 6.49 12.15
C GLU A 151 28.78 5.90 11.13
N ARG A 152 28.77 4.57 10.96
CA ARG A 152 29.64 3.85 10.02
C ARG A 152 29.04 3.65 8.63
N SER A 153 27.90 4.29 8.32
CA SER A 153 27.32 4.23 6.99
C SER A 153 28.22 4.89 5.96
N VAL A 154 28.55 4.16 4.91
CA VAL A 154 29.34 4.70 3.77
C VAL A 154 28.55 5.78 3.03
N VAL A 155 27.22 5.64 3.00
CA VAL A 155 26.32 6.59 2.34
C VAL A 155 26.03 7.74 3.29
N LYS A 156 26.46 8.95 2.91
CA LYS A 156 26.12 10.20 3.61
C LYS A 156 25.19 11.00 2.72
N LEU A 157 24.03 11.34 3.25
CA LEU A 157 23.02 12.13 2.56
C LEU A 157 22.94 13.50 3.21
N ASP A 158 23.06 14.55 2.40
CA ASP A 158 22.60 15.89 2.75
C ASP A 158 21.05 15.94 2.66
N GLU A 159 20.43 17.00 3.18
CA GLU A 159 18.97 17.13 3.24
C GLU A 159 18.32 17.01 1.85
N ARG A 160 18.90 17.64 0.83
CA ARG A 160 18.38 17.59 -0.54
C ARG A 160 18.42 16.19 -1.12
N LYS A 161 19.55 15.48 -0.93
CA LYS A 161 19.69 14.09 -1.39
C LYS A 161 18.79 13.15 -0.59
N ALA A 162 18.62 13.38 0.72
CA ALA A 162 17.72 12.62 1.56
C ALA A 162 16.27 12.73 1.08
N ALA A 163 15.80 13.95 0.81
CA ALA A 163 14.45 14.19 0.27
C ALA A 163 14.25 13.48 -1.07
N ALA A 164 15.16 13.67 -2.03
CA ALA A 164 15.08 13.04 -3.35
C ALA A 164 15.09 11.50 -3.28
N ARG A 165 15.91 10.92 -2.37
CA ARG A 165 15.93 9.47 -2.15
C ARG A 165 14.64 8.96 -1.52
N THR A 166 14.09 9.69 -0.57
CA THR A 166 12.82 9.32 0.08
C THR A 166 11.70 9.26 -0.94
N GLU A 167 11.57 10.27 -1.81
CA GLU A 167 10.56 10.25 -2.88
C GLU A 167 10.74 9.06 -3.84
N ARG A 168 11.98 8.75 -4.21
CA ARG A 168 12.26 7.59 -5.04
C ARG A 168 11.86 6.28 -4.36
N TRP A 169 12.13 6.12 -3.06
CA TRP A 169 11.75 4.93 -2.30
C TRP A 169 10.22 4.82 -2.14
N ARG A 170 9.52 5.94 -1.97
CA ARG A 170 8.05 5.99 -1.97
C ARG A 170 7.46 5.50 -3.29
N ALA A 171 8.03 5.95 -4.41
CA ALA A 171 7.62 5.48 -5.74
C ALA A 171 7.86 3.97 -5.91
N VAL A 172 9.00 3.45 -5.44
CA VAL A 172 9.30 2.00 -5.45
C VAL A 172 8.31 1.22 -4.59
N ALA A 173 8.02 1.70 -3.37
CA ALA A 173 7.05 1.08 -2.46
C ALA A 173 5.65 1.03 -3.09
N ARG A 174 5.18 2.15 -3.66
CA ARG A 174 3.89 2.21 -4.35
C ARG A 174 3.81 1.21 -5.51
N SER A 175 4.83 1.19 -6.38
CA SER A 175 4.88 0.25 -7.49
C SER A 175 4.89 -1.21 -7.03
N ALA A 176 5.64 -1.52 -5.97
CA ALA A 176 5.69 -2.86 -5.39
C ALA A 176 4.35 -3.28 -4.77
N ALA A 177 3.69 -2.37 -4.05
CA ALA A 177 2.37 -2.62 -3.46
C ALA A 177 1.32 -2.91 -4.54
N MET A 178 1.30 -2.13 -5.63
CA MET A 178 0.39 -2.34 -6.76
C MET A 178 0.64 -3.70 -7.42
N GLN A 179 1.90 -4.06 -7.64
CA GLN A 179 2.26 -5.31 -8.31
C GLN A 179 2.00 -6.53 -7.44
N SER A 180 2.20 -6.44 -6.14
CA SER A 180 2.03 -7.55 -5.19
C SER A 180 0.62 -7.65 -4.60
N GLY A 181 -0.27 -6.72 -4.94
CA GLY A 181 -1.64 -6.70 -4.44
C GLY A 181 -1.74 -6.41 -2.94
N GLN A 182 -0.84 -5.61 -2.39
CA GLN A 182 -0.92 -5.24 -0.98
C GLN A 182 -2.08 -4.27 -0.75
N PRO A 183 -2.86 -4.41 0.34
CA PRO A 183 -3.99 -3.55 0.64
C PRO A 183 -3.58 -2.13 1.07
N ALA A 184 -2.29 -1.91 1.34
CA ALA A 184 -1.76 -0.60 1.71
C ALA A 184 -0.35 -0.39 1.15
N VAL A 185 0.00 0.86 0.87
CA VAL A 185 1.37 1.28 0.58
C VAL A 185 2.07 1.58 1.90
N PRO A 186 3.25 0.99 2.20
CA PRO A 186 3.95 1.27 3.45
C PRO A 186 4.39 2.74 3.54
N GLU A 187 4.37 3.28 4.76
CA GLU A 187 4.95 4.58 5.02
C GLU A 187 6.47 4.53 4.85
N VAL A 188 7.03 5.39 4.01
CA VAL A 188 8.49 5.54 3.87
C VAL A 188 8.93 6.85 4.52
N CYS A 189 9.57 6.73 5.67
CA CYS A 189 10.07 7.88 6.42
C CYS A 189 11.33 8.49 5.79
N PRO A 190 11.60 9.78 6.01
CA PRO A 190 12.91 10.36 5.73
C PRO A 190 14.03 9.66 6.51
N PRO A 191 15.28 9.65 6.01
CA PRO A 191 16.41 9.07 6.74
C PRO A 191 16.60 9.68 8.13
N VAL A 192 16.68 8.84 9.14
CA VAL A 192 16.89 9.24 10.54
C VAL A 192 18.36 8.99 10.90
N ARG A 193 18.96 9.87 11.72
CA ARG A 193 20.28 9.66 12.32
C ARG A 193 20.13 9.09 13.73
N LEU A 194 20.99 8.13 14.06
CA LEU A 194 21.19 7.68 15.45
C LEU A 194 21.92 8.72 16.25
#